data_390844a34e00cf6a87483a7af32f265f
#
_entry.id   390844a34e00cf6a87483a7af32f265f
#
_cell.length_a   1.000
_cell.length_b   1.000
_cell.length_c   1.000
_cell.angle_alpha   90.00
_cell.angle_beta   90.00
_cell.angle_gamma   90.00
#
_symmetry.space_group_name_H-M   'P 1'
#
loop_
_entity.id
_entity.type
_entity.pdbx_description
1 polymer ?
#
loop_
_entity_poly.entity_id
_entity_poly.type
_entity_poly.pdbx_seq_one_letter_code
_entity_poly.pdbx_strand_id
1 'polypeptide(L)'
;MSSPESLIDAIAQMNARLPMTRSIRGPYDKKNMWLEETLAFAKLCRAQCIIYNGTPGCRNTWGMVKPFARDIESQGFPVHIMYGDAFDDRVESWAATRERLDEFFQVRGLL
;
A
#
# COMPACT_ATOMS: atom_id res chain seq x y z
N MET A 1 -18.37 32.08 -8.84
CA MET A 1 -19.12 30.83 -8.57
C MET A 1 -18.61 29.77 -9.52
N SER A 2 -18.23 28.58 -9.01
CA SER A 2 -17.71 27.49 -9.85
C SER A 2 -18.86 26.91 -10.69
N SER A 3 -18.64 26.70 -11.98
CA SER A 3 -19.62 26.01 -12.81
C SER A 3 -19.62 24.49 -12.47
N PRO A 4 -20.70 23.77 -12.76
CA PRO A 4 -20.73 22.32 -12.60
C PRO A 4 -19.58 21.62 -13.31
N GLU A 5 -19.24 22.05 -14.51
CA GLU A 5 -18.13 21.52 -15.30
C GLU A 5 -16.79 21.73 -14.58
N SER A 6 -16.53 22.91 -14.04
CA SER A 6 -15.28 23.17 -13.30
C SER A 6 -15.16 22.36 -12.02
N LEU A 7 -16.28 22.03 -11.37
CA LEU A 7 -16.30 21.16 -10.21
C LEU A 7 -16.01 19.70 -10.60
N ILE A 8 -16.59 19.23 -11.69
CA ILE A 8 -16.31 17.88 -12.22
C ILE A 8 -14.83 17.77 -12.58
N ASP A 9 -14.27 18.74 -13.27
CA ASP A 9 -12.85 18.76 -13.62
C ASP A 9 -11.94 18.76 -12.38
N ALA A 10 -12.28 19.54 -11.36
CA ALA A 10 -11.53 19.58 -10.11
C ALA A 10 -11.54 18.22 -9.39
N ILE A 11 -12.71 17.57 -9.33
CA ILE A 11 -12.85 16.22 -8.75
C ILE A 11 -12.06 15.18 -9.55
N ALA A 12 -12.14 15.24 -10.88
CA ALA A 12 -11.39 14.34 -11.75
C ALA A 12 -9.88 14.49 -11.58
N GLN A 13 -9.38 15.72 -11.51
CA GLN A 13 -7.97 16.00 -11.28
C GLN A 13 -7.50 15.54 -9.89
N MET A 14 -8.32 15.75 -8.87
CA MET A 14 -8.02 15.25 -7.53
C MET A 14 -7.90 13.73 -7.50
N ASN A 15 -8.88 13.03 -8.08
CA ASN A 15 -8.86 11.57 -8.16
C ASN A 15 -7.67 11.04 -8.98
N ALA A 16 -7.32 11.72 -10.08
CA ALA A 16 -6.17 11.34 -10.90
C ALA A 16 -4.81 11.41 -10.16
N ARG A 17 -4.74 12.20 -9.09
CA ARG A 17 -3.53 12.36 -8.26
C ARG A 17 -3.42 11.35 -7.13
N LEU A 18 -4.48 10.61 -6.82
CA LEU A 18 -4.44 9.59 -5.77
C LEU A 18 -3.44 8.48 -6.12
N PRO A 19 -2.60 8.03 -5.18
CA PRO A 19 -1.58 7.00 -5.43
C PRO A 19 -2.16 5.73 -6.04
N MET A 20 -3.32 5.29 -5.57
CA MET A 20 -4.00 4.10 -6.10
C MET A 20 -4.44 4.28 -7.56
N THR A 21 -5.02 5.41 -7.90
CA THR A 21 -5.43 5.71 -9.28
C THR A 21 -4.23 5.75 -10.20
N ARG A 22 -3.14 6.35 -9.74
CA ARG A 22 -1.88 6.44 -10.49
C ARG A 22 -1.23 5.07 -10.70
N SER A 23 -1.31 4.17 -9.71
CA SER A 23 -0.80 2.80 -9.86
C SER A 23 -1.61 1.97 -10.85
N ILE A 24 -2.92 2.18 -10.92
CA ILE A 24 -3.81 1.51 -11.88
C ILE A 24 -3.54 1.99 -13.31
N ARG A 25 -3.25 3.26 -13.49
CA ARG A 25 -2.93 3.84 -14.80
C ARG A 25 -1.59 3.34 -15.37
N GLY A 26 -0.74 2.77 -14.52
CA GLY A 26 0.48 2.03 -14.80
C GLY A 26 1.24 2.42 -16.08
N PRO A 27 0.99 1.74 -17.21
CA PRO A 27 1.76 1.96 -18.43
C PRO A 27 1.66 3.36 -19.04
N TYR A 28 0.60 4.08 -18.72
CA TYR A 28 0.33 5.44 -19.23
C TYR A 28 0.88 6.52 -18.32
N ASP A 29 1.37 6.11 -17.14
CA ASP A 29 1.96 7.00 -16.15
C ASP A 29 3.40 6.53 -15.84
N LYS A 30 4.05 7.20 -14.92
CA LYS A 30 5.41 6.83 -14.52
C LYS A 30 5.42 5.44 -13.87
N LYS A 31 6.25 4.53 -14.40
CA LYS A 31 6.46 3.23 -13.79
C LYS A 31 6.89 3.38 -12.33
N ASN A 32 6.39 2.49 -11.48
CA ASN A 32 6.77 2.40 -10.06
C ASN A 32 6.44 3.62 -9.20
N MET A 33 5.47 4.41 -9.60
CA MET A 33 5.09 5.60 -8.86
C MET A 33 4.64 5.27 -7.43
N TRP A 34 3.90 4.19 -7.25
CA TRP A 34 3.51 3.69 -5.94
C TRP A 34 4.73 3.33 -5.07
N LEU A 35 5.71 2.66 -5.64
CA LEU A 35 6.97 2.34 -4.98
C LEU A 35 7.74 3.61 -4.58
N GLU A 36 7.88 4.56 -5.50
CA GLU A 36 8.59 5.82 -5.24
C GLU A 36 7.93 6.62 -4.11
N GLU A 37 6.61 6.75 -4.12
CA GLU A 37 5.86 7.46 -3.08
C GLU A 37 5.97 6.76 -1.73
N THR A 38 5.85 5.44 -1.69
CA THR A 38 6.01 4.66 -0.45
C THR A 38 7.40 4.83 0.14
N LEU A 39 8.44 4.75 -0.69
CA LEU A 39 9.82 4.95 -0.24
C LEU A 39 10.08 6.38 0.25
N ALA A 40 9.51 7.36 -0.43
CA ALA A 40 9.61 8.75 -0.01
C ALA A 40 8.95 8.96 1.37
N PHE A 41 7.76 8.42 1.58
CA PHE A 41 7.08 8.46 2.87
C PHE A 41 7.83 7.70 3.96
N ALA A 42 8.32 6.50 3.67
CA ALA A 42 9.09 5.71 4.62
C ALA A 42 10.33 6.46 5.13
N LYS A 43 11.03 7.12 4.22
CA LYS A 43 12.19 7.97 4.56
C LYS A 43 11.78 9.19 5.38
N LEU A 44 10.73 9.89 4.97
CA LEU A 44 10.22 11.08 5.65
C LEU A 44 9.80 10.75 7.09
N CYS A 45 9.10 9.64 7.29
CA CYS A 45 8.65 9.19 8.60
C CYS A 45 9.73 8.46 9.41
N ARG A 46 10.93 8.24 8.85
CA ARG A 46 11.98 7.40 9.45
C ARG A 46 11.48 6.02 9.83
N ALA A 47 10.69 5.42 8.94
CA ALA A 47 10.09 4.11 9.16
C ALA A 47 11.18 3.04 9.29
N GLN A 48 11.00 2.11 10.20
CA GLN A 48 11.88 0.95 10.38
C GLN A 48 11.39 -0.27 9.59
N CYS A 49 10.11 -0.31 9.27
CA CYS A 49 9.48 -1.34 8.45
C CYS A 49 8.25 -0.78 7.75
N ILE A 50 7.71 -1.55 6.83
CA ILE A 50 6.46 -1.26 6.13
C ILE A 50 5.50 -2.42 6.34
N ILE A 51 4.30 -2.10 6.79
CA ILE A 51 3.22 -3.07 6.92
C ILE A 51 2.18 -2.77 5.84
N TYR A 52 1.99 -3.73 4.96
CA TYR A 52 0.97 -3.65 3.93
C TYR A 52 -0.24 -4.47 4.34
N ASN A 53 -1.37 -3.81 4.50
CA ASN A 53 -2.64 -4.48 4.76
C ASN A 53 -3.47 -4.52 3.48
N GLY A 54 -3.72 -5.71 2.97
CA GLY A 54 -4.45 -5.91 1.73
C GLY A 54 -5.71 -6.75 1.90
N THR A 55 -6.76 -6.35 1.21
CA THR A 55 -8.02 -7.10 1.14
C THR A 55 -7.92 -8.18 0.08
N PRO A 56 -8.08 -9.47 0.41
CA PRO A 56 -7.92 -10.59 -0.53
C PRO A 56 -8.80 -10.51 -1.78
N GLY A 57 -9.95 -9.85 -1.69
CA GLY A 57 -10.85 -9.64 -2.82
C GLY A 57 -10.38 -8.60 -3.85
N CYS A 58 -9.38 -7.80 -3.53
CA CYS A 58 -8.87 -6.76 -4.42
C CYS A 58 -7.80 -7.32 -5.36
N ARG A 59 -8.20 -7.86 -6.50
CA ARG A 59 -7.27 -8.47 -7.48
C ARG A 59 -6.19 -7.52 -7.98
N ASN A 60 -6.51 -6.25 -8.11
CA ASN A 60 -5.58 -5.24 -8.61
C ASN A 60 -4.41 -5.04 -7.67
N THR A 61 -4.67 -4.88 -6.39
CA THR A 61 -3.64 -4.68 -5.37
C THR A 61 -2.84 -5.97 -5.12
N TRP A 62 -3.50 -7.11 -5.06
CA TRP A 62 -2.85 -8.39 -4.81
C TRP A 62 -1.92 -8.86 -5.92
N GLY A 63 -2.23 -8.55 -7.17
CA GLY A 63 -1.36 -8.86 -8.31
C GLY A 63 -0.01 -8.15 -8.22
N MET A 64 0.05 -6.99 -7.56
CA MET A 64 1.24 -6.14 -7.47
C MET A 64 1.99 -6.27 -6.15
N VAL A 65 1.36 -6.79 -5.09
CA VAL A 65 1.91 -6.69 -3.73
C VAL A 65 3.24 -7.42 -3.54
N LYS A 66 3.41 -8.59 -4.11
CA LYS A 66 4.67 -9.36 -3.96
C LYS A 66 5.85 -8.71 -4.68
N PRO A 67 5.74 -8.33 -5.97
CA PRO A 67 6.78 -7.54 -6.63
C PRO A 67 7.09 -6.24 -5.88
N PHE A 68 6.07 -5.52 -5.45
CA PHE A 68 6.19 -4.28 -4.70
C PHE A 68 6.95 -4.48 -3.37
N ALA A 69 6.59 -5.50 -2.59
CA ALA A 69 7.28 -5.82 -1.34
C ALA A 69 8.75 -6.16 -1.57
N ARG A 70 9.06 -6.94 -2.61
CA ARG A 70 10.43 -7.29 -2.98
C ARG A 70 11.25 -6.04 -3.33
N ASP A 71 10.68 -5.14 -4.12
CA ASP A 71 11.36 -3.92 -4.52
C ASP A 71 11.62 -3.00 -3.31
N ILE A 72 10.67 -2.91 -2.36
CA ILE A 72 10.85 -2.16 -1.13
C ILE A 72 11.91 -2.81 -0.23
N GLU A 73 11.91 -4.13 -0.09
CA GLU A 73 12.92 -4.84 0.70
C GLU A 73 14.32 -4.66 0.11
N SER A 74 14.45 -4.61 -1.21
CA SER A 74 15.72 -4.31 -1.88
C SER A 74 16.27 -2.93 -1.55
N GLN A 75 15.43 -2.01 -1.11
CA GLN A 75 15.80 -0.66 -0.66
C GLN A 75 16.09 -0.58 0.85
N GLY A 76 16.04 -1.70 1.55
CA GLY A 76 16.41 -1.80 2.96
C GLY A 76 15.26 -1.66 3.96
N PHE A 77 14.01 -1.66 3.50
CA PHE A 77 12.85 -1.63 4.39
C PHE A 77 12.20 -3.01 4.49
N PRO A 78 12.21 -3.68 5.67
CA PRO A 78 11.46 -4.91 5.87
C PRO A 78 9.97 -4.71 5.61
N VAL A 79 9.34 -5.63 4.88
CA VAL A 79 7.91 -5.54 4.55
C VAL A 79 7.15 -6.71 5.13
N HIS A 80 6.07 -6.44 5.84
CA HIS A 80 5.10 -7.43 6.27
C HIS A 80 3.80 -7.28 5.50
N ILE A 81 3.30 -8.37 4.92
CA ILE A 81 2.03 -8.39 4.21
C ILE A 81 0.97 -9.00 5.12
N MET A 82 0.00 -8.19 5.51
CA MET A 82 -1.16 -8.63 6.27
C MET A 82 -2.35 -8.90 5.36
N TYR A 83 -3.16 -9.85 5.77
CA TYR A 83 -4.42 -10.19 5.13
C TYR A 83 -5.55 -9.75 6.03
N GLY A 84 -6.32 -8.79 5.59
CA GLY A 84 -7.47 -8.30 6.35
C GLY A 84 -8.61 -7.93 5.42
N ASP A 85 -9.83 -8.13 5.86
CA ASP A 85 -11.01 -7.65 5.16
C ASP A 85 -11.72 -6.62 6.04
N ALA A 86 -12.09 -5.49 5.44
CA ALA A 86 -12.79 -4.42 6.16
C ALA A 86 -14.22 -4.82 6.56
N PHE A 87 -14.77 -5.86 5.96
CA PHE A 87 -16.16 -6.27 6.10
C PHE A 87 -16.34 -7.68 6.68
N ASP A 88 -15.29 -8.49 6.70
CA ASP A 88 -15.34 -9.87 7.16
C ASP A 88 -14.16 -10.23 8.06
N ASP A 89 -14.38 -10.27 9.35
CA ASP A 89 -13.39 -10.61 10.37
C ASP A 89 -13.04 -12.11 10.42
N ARG A 90 -13.76 -12.95 9.67
CA ARG A 90 -13.48 -14.39 9.56
C ARG A 90 -12.31 -14.71 8.64
N VAL A 91 -11.83 -13.76 7.84
CA VAL A 91 -10.71 -13.95 6.91
C VAL A 91 -9.42 -14.26 7.67
N GLU A 92 -9.17 -13.56 8.75
CA GLU A 92 -8.08 -13.82 9.67
C GLU A 92 -8.44 -13.38 11.09
N SER A 93 -8.15 -14.23 12.08
CA SER A 93 -8.39 -13.86 13.47
C SER A 93 -7.37 -12.84 13.97
N TRP A 94 -7.77 -11.99 14.90
CA TRP A 94 -6.86 -11.04 15.55
C TRP A 94 -5.66 -11.73 16.22
N ALA A 95 -5.88 -12.89 16.82
CA ALA A 95 -4.81 -13.68 17.45
C ALA A 95 -3.75 -14.10 16.44
N ALA A 96 -4.16 -14.62 15.27
CA ALA A 96 -3.25 -15.02 14.20
C ALA A 96 -2.50 -13.82 13.60
N THR A 97 -3.19 -12.70 13.40
CA THR A 97 -2.57 -11.46 12.93
C THR A 97 -1.49 -10.97 13.88
N ARG A 98 -1.79 -10.98 15.18
CA ARG A 98 -0.83 -10.57 16.21
C ARG A 98 0.39 -11.48 16.26
N GLU A 99 0.19 -12.79 16.23
CA GLU A 99 1.27 -13.77 16.25
C GLU A 99 2.23 -13.56 15.06
N ARG A 100 1.70 -13.35 13.87
CA ARG A 100 2.51 -13.07 12.67
C ARG A 100 3.26 -11.76 12.74
N LEU A 101 2.66 -10.73 13.33
CA LEU A 101 3.34 -9.45 13.55
C LEU A 101 4.47 -9.59 14.55
N ASP A 102 4.23 -10.27 15.66
CA ASP A 102 5.26 -10.51 16.68
C ASP A 102 6.42 -11.31 16.08
N GLU A 103 6.14 -12.37 15.32
CA GLU A 103 7.15 -13.15 14.60
C GLU A 103 7.94 -12.27 13.62
N PHE A 104 7.25 -11.46 12.82
CA PHE A 104 7.91 -10.56 11.88
C PHE A 104 8.87 -9.60 12.58
N PHE A 105 8.46 -8.97 13.66
CA PHE A 105 9.30 -8.05 14.41
C PHE A 105 10.50 -8.75 15.05
N GLN A 106 10.32 -9.94 15.60
CA GLN A 106 11.41 -10.73 16.19
C GLN A 106 12.42 -11.16 15.13
N VAL A 107 11.96 -11.73 14.01
CA VAL A 107 12.83 -12.22 12.93
C VAL A 107 13.62 -11.08 12.29
N ARG A 108 13.04 -9.90 12.20
CA ARG A 108 13.69 -8.72 11.61
C ARG A 108 14.49 -7.88 12.63
N GLY A 109 14.49 -8.27 13.89
CA GLY A 109 15.23 -7.56 14.94
C GLY A 109 14.71 -6.14 15.21
N LEU A 110 13.39 -5.96 15.11
CA LEU A 110 12.73 -4.67 15.30
C LEU A 110 12.18 -4.48 16.73
N LEU A 111 12.25 -5.49 17.56
CA LEU A 111 11.93 -5.47 19.00
C LEU A 111 13.15 -5.83 19.82
#